data_7143cf401afa7c86385299b5013f0d90
#
_entry.id   7143cf401afa7c86385299b5013f0d90
#
_cell.length_a   1.000
_cell.length_b   1.000
_cell.length_c   1.000
_cell.angle_alpha   90.00
_cell.angle_beta   90.00
_cell.angle_gamma   90.00
#
_symmetry.space_group_name_H-M   'P 1'
#
loop_
_entity.id
_entity.type
_entity.pdbx_description
1 polymer ?
#
loop_
_entity_poly.entity_id
_entity_poly.type
_entity_poly.pdbx_seq_one_letter_code
_entity_poly.pdbx_strand_id
1 'polypeptide(L)'
;MKSTKKILAALASIGLVLTLAAPMLAAQSFKSPDDVKTALKLLVQVSNDFKRQINNKNFARVPHEFMEYTEAADALRGAIKNEPADFKNKVETRLKAAVAAYQKVSDMSAKATDPQPLMAEHAKAVTAMNSLFDLFPADYRPDPNLPPPGRGGAKKNP
;
A
#
# COMPACT_ATOMS: atom_id res chain seq x y z
N MET A 1 -32.93 -62.59 -31.93
CA MET A 1 -33.64 -61.34 -32.22
C MET A 1 -33.62 -60.48 -30.95
N LYS A 2 -32.70 -59.50 -30.83
CA LYS A 2 -32.66 -58.58 -29.73
C LYS A 2 -32.47 -57.16 -30.29
N SER A 3 -33.50 -56.35 -30.12
CA SER A 3 -33.59 -54.96 -30.56
C SER A 3 -32.82 -54.09 -29.61
N THR A 4 -31.80 -53.36 -30.03
CA THR A 4 -31.05 -52.36 -29.26
C THR A 4 -31.64 -50.99 -29.53
N LYS A 5 -32.33 -50.44 -28.52
CA LYS A 5 -32.80 -49.06 -28.52
C LYS A 5 -31.64 -48.14 -28.24
N LYS A 6 -31.30 -47.27 -29.17
CA LYS A 6 -30.33 -46.17 -29.00
C LYS A 6 -31.03 -45.02 -28.25
N ILE A 7 -30.56 -44.74 -27.04
CA ILE A 7 -30.96 -43.56 -26.28
C ILE A 7 -30.02 -42.44 -26.66
N LEU A 8 -30.54 -41.42 -27.33
CA LEU A 8 -29.86 -40.15 -27.61
C LEU A 8 -29.98 -39.27 -26.37
N ALA A 9 -28.90 -39.07 -25.65
CA ALA A 9 -28.83 -38.08 -24.56
C ALA A 9 -28.43 -36.72 -25.15
N ALA A 10 -29.36 -35.80 -25.19
CA ALA A 10 -29.10 -34.40 -25.53
C ALA A 10 -28.51 -33.68 -24.30
N LEU A 11 -27.23 -33.40 -24.37
CA LEU A 11 -26.56 -32.51 -23.36
C LEU A 11 -26.87 -31.06 -23.71
N ALA A 12 -27.81 -30.46 -22.96
CA ALA A 12 -28.05 -29.04 -22.98
C ALA A 12 -26.95 -28.37 -22.15
N SER A 13 -25.96 -27.78 -22.84
CA SER A 13 -24.95 -26.92 -22.22
C SER A 13 -25.57 -25.59 -21.84
N ILE A 14 -25.92 -25.43 -20.59
CA ILE A 14 -26.29 -24.11 -20.02
C ILE A 14 -25.00 -23.37 -19.79
N GLY A 15 -24.63 -22.50 -20.73
CA GLY A 15 -23.55 -21.53 -20.59
C GLY A 15 -23.92 -20.49 -19.55
N LEU A 16 -23.43 -20.66 -18.31
CA LEU A 16 -23.49 -19.64 -17.28
C LEU A 16 -22.48 -18.54 -17.64
N VAL A 17 -22.96 -17.50 -18.30
CA VAL A 17 -22.18 -16.27 -18.52
C VAL A 17 -22.12 -15.55 -17.17
N LEU A 18 -21.05 -15.81 -16.39
CA LEU A 18 -20.69 -14.96 -15.25
C LEU A 18 -20.20 -13.62 -15.80
N THR A 19 -21.09 -12.66 -15.96
CA THR A 19 -20.71 -11.26 -16.10
C THR A 19 -20.10 -10.81 -14.77
N LEU A 20 -18.78 -10.85 -14.67
CA LEU A 20 -18.01 -10.14 -13.65
C LEU A 20 -18.28 -8.63 -13.88
N ALA A 21 -19.34 -8.13 -13.25
CA ALA A 21 -19.49 -6.70 -13.06
C ALA A 21 -18.32 -6.27 -12.16
N ALA A 22 -17.25 -5.78 -12.77
CA ALA A 22 -16.24 -5.02 -12.03
C ALA A 22 -17.02 -3.90 -11.31
N PRO A 23 -16.94 -3.77 -9.97
CA PRO A 23 -17.51 -2.64 -9.31
C PRO A 23 -16.84 -1.42 -9.92
N MET A 24 -17.59 -0.61 -10.69
CA MET A 24 -17.19 0.76 -10.96
C MET A 24 -16.96 1.37 -9.59
N LEU A 25 -15.69 1.59 -9.22
CA LEU A 25 -15.37 2.50 -8.13
C LEU A 25 -15.96 3.85 -8.56
N ALA A 26 -17.19 4.11 -8.10
CA ALA A 26 -17.77 5.44 -8.19
C ALA A 26 -16.70 6.40 -7.69
N ALA A 27 -16.43 7.46 -8.45
CA ALA A 27 -15.38 8.43 -8.12
C ALA A 27 -15.59 8.88 -6.67
N GLN A 28 -14.80 8.32 -5.76
CA GLN A 28 -14.92 8.60 -4.33
C GLN A 28 -14.42 10.02 -4.12
N SER A 29 -15.33 10.93 -3.84
CA SER A 29 -15.00 12.31 -3.50
C SER A 29 -14.67 12.35 -2.00
N PHE A 30 -13.42 12.59 -1.66
CA PHE A 30 -12.98 12.77 -0.28
C PHE A 30 -13.37 14.15 0.27
N LYS A 31 -13.67 14.23 1.57
CA LYS A 31 -13.97 15.52 2.24
C LYS A 31 -12.74 16.42 2.35
N SER A 32 -11.55 15.83 2.42
CA SER A 32 -10.26 16.54 2.45
C SER A 32 -9.29 15.92 1.43
N PRO A 33 -9.52 16.14 0.12
CA PRO A 33 -8.74 15.48 -0.94
C PRO A 33 -7.24 15.80 -0.88
N ASP A 34 -6.88 17.06 -0.58
CA ASP A 34 -5.47 17.48 -0.52
C ASP A 34 -4.74 16.89 0.68
N ASP A 35 -5.42 16.74 1.83
CA ASP A 35 -4.85 16.08 3.01
C ASP A 35 -4.60 14.60 2.74
N VAL A 36 -5.53 13.93 2.05
CA VAL A 36 -5.37 12.53 1.64
C VAL A 36 -4.19 12.38 0.69
N LYS A 37 -4.11 13.19 -0.36
CA LYS A 37 -2.98 13.16 -1.32
C LYS A 37 -1.65 13.43 -0.62
N THR A 38 -1.62 14.38 0.31
CA THR A 38 -0.43 14.70 1.09
C THR A 38 0.01 13.55 1.97
N ALA A 39 -0.91 12.91 2.68
CA ALA A 39 -0.60 11.77 3.55
C ALA A 39 -0.10 10.55 2.75
N LEU A 40 -0.73 10.23 1.60
CA LEU A 40 -0.27 9.16 0.72
C LEU A 40 1.14 9.45 0.15
N LYS A 41 1.41 10.71 -0.21
CA LYS A 41 2.73 11.16 -0.65
C LYS A 41 3.79 10.96 0.43
N LEU A 42 3.49 11.32 1.68
CA LEU A 42 4.41 11.13 2.80
C LEU A 42 4.78 9.65 2.99
N LEU A 43 3.82 8.73 2.92
CA LEU A 43 4.09 7.29 3.02
C LEU A 43 5.10 6.82 1.97
N VAL A 44 4.98 7.28 0.71
CA VAL A 44 5.95 6.94 -0.35
C VAL A 44 7.31 7.57 -0.08
N GLN A 45 7.35 8.84 0.32
CA GLN A 45 8.60 9.54 0.59
C GLN A 45 9.40 8.86 1.70
N VAL A 46 8.75 8.49 2.81
CA VAL A 46 9.40 7.77 3.91
C VAL A 46 9.81 6.36 3.48
N SER A 47 8.98 5.65 2.69
CA SER A 47 9.38 4.37 2.10
C SER A 47 10.67 4.47 1.29
N ASN A 48 10.82 5.54 0.51
CA ASN A 48 12.04 5.80 -0.26
C ASN A 48 13.24 6.16 0.64
N ASP A 49 13.00 6.79 1.81
CA ASP A 49 14.02 6.99 2.83
C ASP A 49 14.51 5.68 3.43
N PHE A 50 13.62 4.75 3.77
CA PHE A 50 14.02 3.38 4.15
C PHE A 50 14.98 2.77 3.13
N LYS A 51 14.58 2.74 1.86
CA LYS A 51 15.40 2.21 0.77
C LYS A 51 16.77 2.87 0.71
N ARG A 52 16.82 4.19 0.84
CA ARG A 52 18.06 4.97 0.83
C ARG A 52 18.97 4.60 2.01
N GLN A 53 18.43 4.54 3.24
CA GLN A 53 19.21 4.19 4.43
C GLN A 53 19.77 2.77 4.33
N ILE A 54 18.98 1.81 3.86
CA ILE A 54 19.39 0.42 3.68
C ILE A 54 20.53 0.35 2.64
N ASN A 55 20.36 0.98 1.47
CA ASN A 55 21.39 0.98 0.41
C ASN A 55 22.71 1.62 0.86
N ASN A 56 22.62 2.65 1.68
CA ASN A 56 23.79 3.34 2.23
C ASN A 56 24.38 2.63 3.46
N LYS A 57 23.86 1.44 3.83
CA LYS A 57 24.24 0.67 5.03
C LYS A 57 24.09 1.47 6.33
N ASN A 58 23.22 2.48 6.35
CA ASN A 58 22.96 3.31 7.50
C ASN A 58 21.85 2.71 8.37
N PHE A 59 22.06 1.46 8.80
CA PHE A 59 21.03 0.66 9.47
C PHE A 59 20.55 1.27 10.79
N ALA A 60 21.39 2.02 11.49
CA ALA A 60 21.04 2.73 12.72
C ALA A 60 19.96 3.82 12.51
N ARG A 61 19.75 4.28 11.28
CA ARG A 61 18.71 5.27 10.93
C ARG A 61 17.36 4.63 10.61
N VAL A 62 17.33 3.35 10.27
CA VAL A 62 16.08 2.68 9.85
C VAL A 62 14.97 2.73 10.90
N PRO A 63 15.23 2.59 12.21
CA PRO A 63 14.18 2.80 13.23
C PRO A 63 13.61 4.22 13.26
N HIS A 64 14.39 5.23 12.93
CA HIS A 64 13.90 6.60 12.83
C HIS A 64 12.95 6.77 11.63
N GLU A 65 13.30 6.20 10.48
CA GLU A 65 12.40 6.20 9.31
C GLU A 65 11.09 5.47 9.62
N PHE A 66 11.12 4.43 10.49
CA PHE A 66 9.90 3.77 10.94
C PHE A 66 9.00 4.69 11.79
N MET A 67 9.58 5.51 12.65
CA MET A 67 8.81 6.52 13.39
C MET A 67 8.13 7.51 12.43
N GLU A 68 8.87 8.03 11.45
CA GLU A 68 8.30 8.92 10.42
C GLU A 68 7.20 8.23 9.59
N TYR A 69 7.33 6.91 9.32
CA TYR A 69 6.29 6.14 8.64
C TYR A 69 5.00 6.03 9.47
N THR A 70 5.13 5.85 10.79
CA THR A 70 3.95 5.82 11.68
C THR A 70 3.28 7.18 11.77
N GLU A 71 4.03 8.28 11.78
CA GLU A 71 3.48 9.64 11.72
C GLU A 71 2.73 9.89 10.41
N ALA A 72 3.28 9.44 9.27
CA ALA A 72 2.60 9.52 7.98
C ALA A 72 1.31 8.67 7.95
N ALA A 73 1.33 7.50 8.60
CA ALA A 73 0.15 6.66 8.77
C ALA A 73 -0.94 7.35 9.61
N ASP A 74 -0.55 8.05 10.67
CA ASP A 74 -1.48 8.83 11.51
C ASP A 74 -2.04 10.04 10.76
N ALA A 75 -1.23 10.69 9.93
CA ALA A 75 -1.71 11.75 9.04
C ALA A 75 -2.80 11.23 8.08
N LEU A 76 -2.64 10.02 7.51
CA LEU A 76 -3.67 9.42 6.68
C LEU A 76 -4.95 9.12 7.47
N ARG A 77 -4.85 8.58 8.69
CA ARG A 77 -6.01 8.38 9.59
C ARG A 77 -6.76 9.69 9.83
N GLY A 78 -6.01 10.77 10.08
CA GLY A 78 -6.55 12.12 10.25
C GLY A 78 -7.28 12.62 9.01
N ALA A 79 -6.69 12.44 7.84
CA ALA A 79 -7.23 12.89 6.57
C ALA A 79 -8.57 12.20 6.20
N ILE A 80 -8.72 10.92 6.57
CA ILE A 80 -9.93 10.13 6.27
C ILE A 80 -10.93 10.05 7.43
N LYS A 81 -10.71 10.77 8.53
CA LYS A 81 -11.54 10.66 9.77
C LYS A 81 -13.05 10.84 9.51
N ASN A 82 -13.39 11.67 8.53
CA ASN A 82 -14.76 12.03 8.18
C ASN A 82 -15.36 11.16 7.06
N GLU A 83 -14.60 10.18 6.55
CA GLU A 83 -15.06 9.26 5.51
C GLU A 83 -15.97 8.16 6.08
N PRO A 84 -16.75 7.46 5.21
CA PRO A 84 -17.63 6.37 5.64
C PRO A 84 -16.88 5.28 6.43
N ALA A 85 -17.54 4.69 7.43
CA ALA A 85 -16.95 3.71 8.33
C ALA A 85 -16.36 2.51 7.58
N ASP A 86 -17.06 1.98 6.58
CA ASP A 86 -16.60 0.83 5.78
C ASP A 86 -15.30 1.15 5.02
N PHE A 87 -15.18 2.35 4.48
CA PHE A 87 -13.94 2.79 3.81
C PHE A 87 -12.80 2.90 4.83
N LYS A 88 -13.03 3.58 5.96
CA LYS A 88 -12.04 3.70 7.04
C LYS A 88 -11.56 2.34 7.53
N ASN A 89 -12.45 1.38 7.71
CA ASN A 89 -12.09 0.02 8.14
C ASN A 89 -11.21 -0.70 7.11
N LYS A 90 -11.50 -0.54 5.81
CA LYS A 90 -10.66 -1.10 4.74
C LYS A 90 -9.27 -0.46 4.74
N VAL A 91 -9.20 0.87 4.83
CA VAL A 91 -7.92 1.60 4.90
C VAL A 91 -7.14 1.16 6.13
N GLU A 92 -7.77 1.13 7.31
CA GLU A 92 -7.09 0.74 8.56
C GLU A 92 -6.52 -0.69 8.49
N THR A 93 -7.25 -1.62 7.91
CA THR A 93 -6.77 -3.01 7.72
C THR A 93 -5.51 -3.05 6.85
N ARG A 94 -5.50 -2.35 5.71
CA ARG A 94 -4.33 -2.31 4.81
C ARG A 94 -3.18 -1.50 5.40
N LEU A 95 -3.48 -0.40 6.08
CA LEU A 95 -2.50 0.45 6.73
C LEU A 95 -1.77 -0.31 7.86
N LYS A 96 -2.50 -1.04 8.69
CA LYS A 96 -1.89 -1.91 9.72
C LYS A 96 -0.96 -2.96 9.12
N ALA A 97 -1.34 -3.57 8.02
CA ALA A 97 -0.49 -4.54 7.32
C ALA A 97 0.80 -3.88 6.80
N ALA A 98 0.70 -2.68 6.23
CA ALA A 98 1.86 -1.92 5.76
C ALA A 98 2.76 -1.50 6.94
N VAL A 99 2.21 -0.94 8.01
CA VAL A 99 2.97 -0.57 9.22
C VAL A 99 3.69 -1.77 9.81
N ALA A 100 3.04 -2.92 9.94
CA ALA A 100 3.66 -4.14 10.46
C ALA A 100 4.81 -4.63 9.56
N ALA A 101 4.69 -4.49 8.23
CA ALA A 101 5.76 -4.85 7.31
C ALA A 101 6.97 -3.91 7.43
N TYR A 102 6.77 -2.60 7.58
CA TYR A 102 7.86 -1.64 7.83
C TYR A 102 8.47 -1.80 9.23
N GLN A 103 7.67 -2.13 10.25
CA GLN A 103 8.18 -2.48 11.58
C GLN A 103 9.18 -3.64 11.48
N LYS A 104 8.85 -4.67 10.72
CA LYS A 104 9.76 -5.81 10.53
C LYS A 104 11.08 -5.42 9.89
N VAL A 105 11.08 -4.52 8.91
CA VAL A 105 12.32 -3.97 8.33
C VAL A 105 13.12 -3.24 9.40
N SER A 106 12.47 -2.44 10.23
CA SER A 106 13.10 -1.73 11.36
C SER A 106 13.73 -2.70 12.36
N ASP A 107 12.99 -3.72 12.78
CA ASP A 107 13.48 -4.71 13.75
C ASP A 107 14.68 -5.50 13.22
N MET A 108 14.67 -5.85 11.93
CA MET A 108 15.79 -6.53 11.28
C MET A 108 17.03 -5.65 11.19
N SER A 109 16.87 -4.34 11.07
CA SER A 109 17.99 -3.42 10.90
C SER A 109 18.93 -3.36 12.10
N ALA A 110 18.43 -3.64 13.31
CA ALA A 110 19.21 -3.60 14.54
C ALA A 110 20.39 -4.61 14.57
N LYS A 111 20.32 -5.67 13.77
CA LYS A 111 21.35 -6.72 13.69
C LYS A 111 21.91 -6.88 12.28
N ALA A 112 21.56 -5.97 11.37
CA ALA A 112 21.94 -6.08 9.98
C ALA A 112 23.42 -5.74 9.77
N THR A 113 24.08 -6.55 8.96
CA THR A 113 25.43 -6.31 8.44
C THR A 113 25.43 -6.24 6.91
N ASP A 114 24.37 -6.80 6.29
CA ASP A 114 24.17 -6.87 4.85
C ASP A 114 22.84 -6.19 4.48
N PRO A 115 22.80 -5.31 3.46
CA PRO A 115 21.58 -4.67 3.00
C PRO A 115 20.60 -5.62 2.30
N GLN A 116 21.04 -6.74 1.71
CA GLN A 116 20.20 -7.59 0.87
C GLN A 116 18.97 -8.17 1.59
N PRO A 117 19.08 -8.76 2.79
CA PRO A 117 17.91 -9.25 3.52
C PRO A 117 16.91 -8.13 3.86
N LEU A 118 17.41 -6.93 4.21
CA LEU A 118 16.58 -5.77 4.49
C LEU A 118 15.87 -5.26 3.23
N MET A 119 16.55 -5.23 2.09
CA MET A 119 15.96 -4.84 0.81
C MET A 119 14.84 -5.82 0.39
N ALA A 120 15.04 -7.12 0.60
CA ALA A 120 14.01 -8.13 0.33
C ALA A 120 12.77 -7.93 1.20
N GLU A 121 12.95 -7.61 2.49
CA GLU A 121 11.83 -7.34 3.39
C GLU A 121 11.17 -5.98 3.10
N HIS A 122 11.95 -4.95 2.77
CA HIS A 122 11.43 -3.67 2.32
C HIS A 122 10.56 -3.81 1.05
N ALA A 123 10.93 -4.66 0.10
CA ALA A 123 10.11 -4.93 -1.09
C ALA A 123 8.71 -5.48 -0.71
N LYS A 124 8.62 -6.33 0.32
CA LYS A 124 7.33 -6.81 0.86
C LYS A 124 6.53 -5.67 1.51
N ALA A 125 7.21 -4.79 2.25
CA ALA A 125 6.57 -3.63 2.86
C ALA A 125 6.01 -2.68 1.79
N VAL A 126 6.74 -2.44 0.69
CA VAL A 126 6.24 -1.68 -0.47
C VAL A 126 5.03 -2.36 -1.10
N THR A 127 5.01 -3.69 -1.23
CA THR A 127 3.84 -4.42 -1.73
C THR A 127 2.62 -4.21 -0.83
N ALA A 128 2.79 -4.26 0.49
CA ALA A 128 1.71 -3.99 1.44
C ALA A 128 1.22 -2.54 1.34
N MET A 129 2.12 -1.56 1.23
CA MET A 129 1.78 -0.15 1.00
C MET A 129 1.03 0.05 -0.32
N ASN A 130 1.45 -0.58 -1.41
CA ASN A 130 0.75 -0.48 -2.69
C ASN A 130 -0.67 -1.04 -2.60
N SER A 131 -0.88 -2.13 -1.87
CA SER A 131 -2.23 -2.67 -1.62
C SER A 131 -3.14 -1.69 -0.87
N LEU A 132 -2.58 -0.82 -0.02
CA LEU A 132 -3.32 0.28 0.59
C LEU A 132 -3.72 1.32 -0.46
N PHE A 133 -2.80 1.69 -1.36
CA PHE A 133 -3.05 2.68 -2.40
C PHE A 133 -4.12 2.22 -3.40
N ASP A 134 -4.33 0.91 -3.58
CA ASP A 134 -5.39 0.35 -4.43
C ASP A 134 -6.81 0.69 -3.94
N LEU A 135 -6.95 1.13 -2.69
CA LEU A 135 -8.22 1.61 -2.15
C LEU A 135 -8.55 3.05 -2.57
N PHE A 136 -7.60 3.77 -3.15
CA PHE A 136 -7.76 5.18 -3.54
C PHE A 136 -7.84 5.32 -5.06
N PRO A 137 -8.56 6.35 -5.56
CA PRO A 137 -8.59 6.67 -6.98
C PRO A 137 -7.18 6.86 -7.56
N ALA A 138 -7.02 6.60 -8.85
CA ALA A 138 -5.70 6.64 -9.49
C ALA A 138 -5.00 8.00 -9.40
N ASP A 139 -5.77 9.09 -9.43
CA ASP A 139 -5.26 10.47 -9.31
C ASP A 139 -4.83 10.88 -7.89
N TYR A 140 -5.07 10.01 -6.90
CA TYR A 140 -4.58 10.15 -5.52
C TYR A 140 -3.28 9.38 -5.29
N ARG A 141 -2.96 8.42 -6.14
CA ARG A 141 -1.78 7.56 -5.97
C ARG A 141 -0.52 8.36 -6.26
N PRO A 142 0.41 8.44 -5.29
CA PRO A 142 1.64 9.20 -5.50
C PRO A 142 2.58 8.47 -6.46
N ASP A 143 3.46 9.22 -7.11
CA ASP A 143 4.57 8.65 -7.88
C ASP A 143 5.47 7.82 -6.93
N PRO A 144 5.74 6.55 -7.23
CA PRO A 144 6.60 5.71 -6.39
C PRO A 144 8.06 6.19 -6.33
N ASN A 145 8.47 7.08 -7.25
CA ASN A 145 9.82 7.62 -7.32
C ASN A 145 9.96 9.00 -6.66
N LEU A 146 8.98 9.42 -5.85
CA LEU A 146 9.08 10.69 -5.12
C LEU A 146 10.37 10.76 -4.33
N PRO A 147 11.10 11.88 -4.39
CA PRO A 147 12.26 12.08 -3.54
C PRO A 147 11.84 12.06 -2.07
N PRO A 148 12.75 11.66 -1.17
CA PRO A 148 12.53 11.76 0.27
C PRO A 148 12.07 13.17 0.66
N PRO A 149 11.30 13.32 1.77
CA PRO A 149 10.93 14.63 2.26
C PRO A 149 12.21 15.43 2.46
N GLY A 150 12.30 16.57 1.77
CA GLY A 150 13.45 17.46 1.93
C GLY A 150 13.56 17.77 3.41
N ARG A 151 14.65 17.38 4.06
CA ARG A 151 15.00 17.92 5.36
C ARG A 151 15.03 19.43 5.16
N GLY A 152 14.05 20.13 5.74
CA GLY A 152 13.93 21.56 5.62
C GLY A 152 15.30 22.16 5.81
N GLY A 153 15.85 22.68 4.71
CA GLY A 153 17.14 23.35 4.76
C GLY A 153 17.01 24.38 5.86
N ALA A 154 17.80 24.23 6.90
CA ALA A 154 17.97 25.30 7.87
C ALA A 154 18.11 26.58 7.04
N LYS A 155 17.09 27.46 7.10
CA LYS A 155 17.21 28.79 6.53
C LYS A 155 18.50 29.34 7.10
N LYS A 156 19.57 29.39 6.30
CA LYS A 156 20.69 30.28 6.62
C LYS A 156 20.09 31.67 6.62
N ASN A 157 19.78 32.16 7.83
CA ASN A 157 19.54 33.58 7.99
C ASN A 157 20.85 34.28 7.58
N PRO A 158 20.73 35.34 6.78
CA PRO A 158 21.89 36.18 6.40
C PRO A 158 22.54 36.86 7.62
#